data_49130d0a5225bafc4e12923409c62c53
#
_entry.id   49130d0a5225bafc4e12923409c62c53
#
_cell.length_a   1.000
_cell.length_b   1.000
_cell.length_c   1.000
_cell.angle_alpha   90.00
_cell.angle_beta   90.00
_cell.angle_gamma   90.00
#
_symmetry.space_group_name_H-M   'P 1'
#
loop_
_entity.id
_entity.type
_entity.pdbx_description
1 polymer ?
#
loop_
_entity_poly.entity_id
_entity_poly.type
_entity_poly.pdbx_seq_one_letter_code
_entity_poly.pdbx_strand_id
1 'polypeptide(L)'
;MTVSRETLLPAYFGEFGGQFVSESLIPALDQLEKAFVDAQNDPAFREELSALLRDYLGRPTPITEARNLGGKARIFLKREDLVHGGAHKTNQVLGQALLAKRMGKTRIIAETGAGQHGTATALACALLDLECVVYMGAKDVERQQPNVFRMELMGAKVVAVDTGSGTLKDAVNEALRDWTATFHESHYLLGTAAGPHPFPTIVREFHKVISEEAKAQMLERTGGLPDVVVACVGGGSNAIGMFADFIDEEEVELVGAEPGGEGLDSGKHGATINNGTVGILHGARSYLMRNADGQVEESYSISAGLDYPGVGPQHAHLHASGRAQYVGITDTEALEAFQLLSTKEGIIPALESSHALAYALKRKDEDITILVSLSGRGDKDIDHVRHTLEAHPEFKLQEKN
;
A
#
# COMPACT_ATOMS: atom_id res chain seq x y z
N MET A 1 -20.10 -29.60 -5.20
CA MET A 1 -18.97 -29.48 -6.11
C MET A 1 -19.03 -28.06 -6.66
N THR A 2 -18.23 -27.15 -6.13
CA THR A 2 -18.04 -25.84 -6.72
C THR A 2 -17.25 -26.04 -8.00
N VAL A 3 -17.86 -25.76 -9.15
CA VAL A 3 -17.13 -25.70 -10.43
C VAL A 3 -16.15 -24.53 -10.27
N SER A 4 -14.86 -24.83 -10.10
CA SER A 4 -13.83 -23.80 -10.12
C SER A 4 -13.80 -23.26 -11.55
N ARG A 5 -14.08 -21.97 -11.69
CA ARG A 5 -13.93 -21.27 -12.96
C ARG A 5 -12.44 -21.27 -13.31
N GLU A 6 -12.12 -21.60 -14.54
CA GLU A 6 -10.76 -21.56 -15.05
C GLU A 6 -10.38 -20.08 -15.30
N THR A 7 -9.33 -19.60 -14.62
CA THR A 7 -8.75 -18.26 -14.75
C THR A 7 -7.39 -18.37 -15.46
N LEU A 8 -6.94 -17.31 -16.14
CA LEU A 8 -5.65 -17.29 -16.84
C LEU A 8 -4.47 -17.25 -15.86
N LEU A 9 -4.68 -16.64 -14.69
CA LEU A 9 -3.73 -16.55 -13.59
C LEU A 9 -4.29 -17.27 -12.36
N PRO A 10 -3.46 -17.69 -11.42
CA PRO A 10 -3.94 -18.24 -10.15
C PRO A 10 -4.81 -17.23 -9.41
N ALA A 11 -6.09 -17.56 -9.21
CA ALA A 11 -7.02 -16.71 -8.49
C ALA A 11 -6.83 -16.75 -6.95
N TYR A 12 -6.03 -17.72 -6.46
CA TYR A 12 -5.80 -17.96 -5.05
C TYR A 12 -4.32 -18.01 -4.71
N PHE A 13 -3.99 -17.55 -3.52
CA PHE A 13 -2.73 -17.73 -2.81
C PHE A 13 -3.02 -18.70 -1.66
N GLY A 14 -2.72 -19.99 -1.85
CA GLY A 14 -3.21 -21.05 -0.95
C GLY A 14 -4.75 -21.05 -0.87
N GLU A 15 -5.31 -20.78 0.31
CA GLU A 15 -6.76 -20.69 0.49
C GLU A 15 -7.31 -19.25 0.39
N PHE A 16 -6.46 -18.23 0.21
CA PHE A 16 -6.81 -16.82 0.20
C PHE A 16 -6.92 -16.28 -1.23
N GLY A 17 -7.77 -15.27 -1.45
CA GLY A 17 -8.04 -14.67 -2.76
C GLY A 17 -9.43 -14.97 -3.28
N GLY A 18 -9.55 -15.27 -4.56
CA GLY A 18 -10.80 -15.59 -5.25
C GLY A 18 -11.53 -14.35 -5.79
N GLN A 19 -12.76 -14.57 -6.29
CA GLN A 19 -13.64 -13.57 -6.90
C GLN A 19 -15.02 -13.62 -6.25
N PHE A 20 -15.16 -13.12 -5.04
CA PHE A 20 -16.42 -13.10 -4.29
C PHE A 20 -17.20 -11.81 -4.58
N VAL A 21 -17.68 -11.68 -5.80
CA VAL A 21 -18.36 -10.50 -6.33
C VAL A 21 -19.68 -10.86 -6.98
N SER A 22 -20.52 -9.85 -7.28
CA SER A 22 -21.73 -10.05 -8.09
C SER A 22 -21.39 -10.59 -9.48
N GLU A 23 -22.24 -11.45 -10.03
CA GLU A 23 -22.11 -12.01 -11.39
C GLU A 23 -21.95 -10.90 -12.46
N SER A 24 -22.57 -9.75 -12.24
CA SER A 24 -22.48 -8.58 -13.14
C SER A 24 -21.06 -8.02 -13.30
N LEU A 25 -20.19 -8.24 -12.29
CA LEU A 25 -18.82 -7.74 -12.30
C LEU A 25 -17.80 -8.75 -12.90
N ILE A 26 -18.19 -10.01 -13.04
CA ILE A 26 -17.32 -11.07 -13.58
C ILE A 26 -16.78 -10.73 -14.97
N PRO A 27 -17.60 -10.25 -15.94
CA PRO A 27 -17.08 -9.90 -17.27
C PRO A 27 -16.00 -8.79 -17.23
N ALA A 28 -16.13 -7.84 -16.31
CA ALA A 28 -15.13 -6.78 -16.14
C ALA A 28 -13.79 -7.32 -15.62
N LEU A 29 -13.84 -8.24 -14.64
CA LEU A 29 -12.65 -8.90 -14.09
C LEU A 29 -11.97 -9.80 -15.13
N ASP A 30 -12.75 -10.53 -15.97
CA ASP A 30 -12.19 -11.35 -17.05
C ASP A 30 -11.50 -10.50 -18.12
N GLN A 31 -12.15 -9.39 -18.51
CA GLN A 31 -11.56 -8.45 -19.46
C GLN A 31 -10.24 -7.89 -18.89
N LEU A 32 -10.21 -7.55 -17.60
CA LEU A 32 -9.03 -7.03 -16.94
C LEU A 32 -7.91 -8.06 -16.87
N GLU A 33 -8.21 -9.30 -16.46
CA GLU A 33 -7.24 -10.39 -16.40
C GLU A 33 -6.60 -10.65 -17.76
N LYS A 34 -7.45 -10.79 -18.81
CA LYS A 34 -6.95 -11.01 -20.15
C LYS A 34 -6.06 -9.87 -20.63
N ALA A 35 -6.50 -8.63 -20.45
CA ALA A 35 -5.73 -7.46 -20.86
C ALA A 35 -4.39 -7.37 -20.13
N PHE A 36 -4.36 -7.71 -18.85
CA PHE A 36 -3.13 -7.74 -18.07
C PHE A 36 -2.16 -8.81 -18.57
N VAL A 37 -2.63 -10.04 -18.81
CA VAL A 37 -1.80 -11.14 -19.36
C VAL A 37 -1.25 -10.77 -20.74
N ASP A 38 -2.09 -10.21 -21.61
CA ASP A 38 -1.67 -9.74 -22.94
C ASP A 38 -0.59 -8.65 -22.82
N ALA A 39 -0.79 -7.67 -21.93
CA ALA A 39 0.15 -6.57 -21.69
C ALA A 39 1.50 -7.06 -21.13
N GLN A 40 1.51 -8.05 -20.23
CA GLN A 40 2.75 -8.64 -19.70
C GLN A 40 3.59 -9.31 -20.81
N ASN A 41 2.95 -9.79 -21.88
CA ASN A 41 3.60 -10.42 -23.01
C ASN A 41 3.86 -9.44 -24.19
N ASP A 42 3.37 -8.20 -24.11
CA ASP A 42 3.58 -7.17 -25.14
C ASP A 42 4.85 -6.36 -24.88
N PRO A 43 5.91 -6.49 -25.70
CA PRO A 43 7.12 -5.68 -25.57
C PRO A 43 6.86 -4.18 -25.61
N ALA A 44 5.90 -3.72 -26.43
CA ALA A 44 5.59 -2.30 -26.56
C ALA A 44 4.95 -1.73 -25.29
N PHE A 45 4.08 -2.50 -24.60
CA PHE A 45 3.54 -2.11 -23.31
C PHE A 45 4.65 -2.01 -22.25
N ARG A 46 5.52 -3.02 -22.18
CA ARG A 46 6.61 -3.04 -21.21
C ARG A 46 7.61 -1.90 -21.41
N GLU A 47 7.93 -1.57 -22.66
CA GLU A 47 8.82 -0.45 -23.01
C GLU A 47 8.19 0.89 -22.63
N GLU A 48 6.90 1.11 -22.95
CA GLU A 48 6.17 2.33 -22.60
C GLU A 48 6.08 2.49 -21.06
N LEU A 49 5.74 1.42 -20.34
CA LEU A 49 5.71 1.46 -18.88
C LEU A 49 7.10 1.73 -18.30
N SER A 50 8.14 1.08 -18.81
CA SER A 50 9.53 1.30 -18.36
C SER A 50 9.97 2.74 -18.60
N ALA A 51 9.60 3.35 -19.73
CA ALA A 51 9.87 4.75 -20.00
C ALA A 51 9.15 5.68 -19.00
N LEU A 52 7.88 5.42 -18.71
CA LEU A 52 7.12 6.18 -17.71
C LEU A 52 7.74 6.06 -16.31
N LEU A 53 8.14 4.85 -15.91
CA LEU A 53 8.79 4.62 -14.62
C LEU A 53 10.13 5.35 -14.52
N ARG A 54 10.94 5.36 -15.59
CA ARG A 54 12.24 6.01 -15.61
C ARG A 54 12.12 7.53 -15.75
N ASP A 55 11.43 8.00 -16.79
CA ASP A 55 11.53 9.38 -17.25
C ASP A 55 10.51 10.31 -16.56
N TYR A 56 9.40 9.74 -16.08
CA TYR A 56 8.35 10.49 -15.38
C TYR A 56 8.35 10.24 -13.87
N LEU A 57 8.49 8.98 -13.44
CA LEU A 57 8.46 8.64 -12.03
C LEU A 57 9.82 8.83 -11.32
N GLY A 58 10.92 8.81 -12.08
CA GLY A 58 12.28 9.03 -11.57
C GLY A 58 12.94 7.77 -11.01
N ARG A 59 12.60 6.60 -11.57
CA ARG A 59 13.25 5.34 -11.18
C ARG A 59 14.59 5.12 -11.88
N PRO A 60 15.52 4.32 -11.31
CA PRO A 60 15.42 3.62 -10.03
C PRO A 60 15.49 4.54 -8.81
N THR A 61 14.73 4.25 -7.75
CA THR A 61 14.89 4.96 -6.48
C THR A 61 16.15 4.47 -5.75
N PRO A 62 16.87 5.35 -5.05
CA PRO A 62 18.08 4.93 -4.34
C PRO A 62 17.79 4.10 -3.10
N ILE A 63 18.82 3.35 -2.66
CA ILE A 63 18.92 2.87 -1.28
C ILE A 63 19.82 3.83 -0.49
N THR A 64 19.38 4.26 0.67
CA THR A 64 20.12 5.13 1.59
C THR A 64 20.43 4.38 2.88
N GLU A 65 21.70 4.30 3.28
CA GLU A 65 22.08 3.77 4.59
C GLU A 65 21.87 4.85 5.67
N ALA A 66 21.03 4.55 6.67
CA ALA A 66 20.74 5.43 7.79
C ALA A 66 21.81 5.25 8.88
N ARG A 67 22.88 6.03 8.80
CA ARG A 67 24.10 5.82 9.58
C ARG A 67 24.07 6.42 10.98
N ASN A 68 23.16 7.38 11.22
CA ASN A 68 23.12 8.14 12.46
C ASN A 68 22.05 7.63 13.43
N LEU A 69 21.37 6.51 13.12
CA LEU A 69 20.36 5.94 14.00
C LEU A 69 20.94 5.19 15.20
N GLY A 70 22.25 4.92 15.17
CA GLY A 70 22.95 4.20 16.24
C GLY A 70 22.71 2.69 16.20
N GLY A 71 23.41 1.96 17.11
CA GLY A 71 23.34 0.50 17.19
C GLY A 71 24.38 -0.22 16.35
N LYS A 72 24.22 -1.52 16.18
CA LYS A 72 25.11 -2.40 15.39
C LYS A 72 24.51 -2.73 14.02
N ALA A 73 23.16 -2.75 13.93
CA ALA A 73 22.47 -3.07 12.69
C ALA A 73 22.76 -2.02 11.62
N ARG A 74 23.00 -2.50 10.39
CA ARG A 74 23.05 -1.63 9.22
C ARG A 74 21.64 -1.49 8.67
N ILE A 75 21.08 -0.30 8.77
CA ILE A 75 19.70 -0.01 8.32
C ILE A 75 19.75 0.71 6.99
N PHE A 76 19.18 0.09 5.96
CA PHE A 76 19.03 0.63 4.62
C PHE A 76 17.57 1.00 4.35
N LEU A 77 17.36 2.14 3.71
CA LEU A 77 16.05 2.65 3.34
C LEU A 77 15.89 2.58 1.81
N LYS A 78 14.92 1.80 1.30
CA LYS A 78 14.50 1.89 -0.09
C LYS A 78 13.59 3.11 -0.24
N ARG A 79 14.07 4.11 -0.98
CA ARG A 79 13.56 5.48 -0.99
C ARG A 79 12.37 5.67 -1.95
N GLU A 80 11.23 5.00 -1.68
CA GLU A 80 9.99 5.21 -2.45
C GLU A 80 9.31 6.56 -2.17
N ASP A 81 9.77 7.28 -1.16
CA ASP A 81 9.42 8.67 -0.87
C ASP A 81 9.94 9.66 -1.93
N LEU A 82 10.93 9.27 -2.73
CA LEU A 82 11.54 10.10 -3.77
C LEU A 82 10.91 9.93 -5.15
N VAL A 83 9.98 9.00 -5.35
CA VAL A 83 9.25 8.90 -6.61
C VAL A 83 8.37 10.13 -6.82
N HIS A 84 8.12 10.50 -8.07
CA HIS A 84 7.14 11.52 -8.40
C HIS A 84 5.76 11.17 -7.82
N GLY A 85 5.15 12.13 -7.11
CA GLY A 85 3.97 11.87 -6.27
C GLY A 85 4.29 11.62 -4.80
N GLY A 86 5.55 11.30 -4.45
CA GLY A 86 6.04 11.22 -3.08
C GLY A 86 5.66 9.95 -2.32
N ALA A 87 5.17 8.91 -3.00
CA ALA A 87 4.88 7.61 -2.39
C ALA A 87 4.84 6.49 -3.44
N HIS A 88 5.09 5.25 -2.99
CA HIS A 88 5.12 4.02 -3.79
C HIS A 88 3.91 3.81 -4.72
N LYS A 89 2.74 4.36 -4.37
CA LYS A 89 1.48 4.10 -5.08
C LYS A 89 1.53 4.43 -6.57
N THR A 90 2.30 5.43 -6.97
CA THR A 90 2.42 5.85 -8.36
C THR A 90 2.99 4.74 -9.27
N ASN A 91 3.79 3.79 -8.75
CA ASN A 91 4.30 2.65 -9.51
C ASN A 91 3.16 1.86 -10.16
N GLN A 92 2.26 1.33 -9.33
CA GLN A 92 1.15 0.51 -9.83
C GLN A 92 0.05 1.33 -10.51
N VAL A 93 -0.14 2.58 -10.10
CA VAL A 93 -1.14 3.46 -10.70
C VAL A 93 -0.80 3.76 -12.16
N LEU A 94 0.46 4.05 -12.48
CA LEU A 94 0.89 4.21 -13.88
C LEU A 94 0.67 2.93 -14.69
N GLY A 95 1.00 1.76 -14.13
CA GLY A 95 0.77 0.47 -14.77
C GLY A 95 -0.70 0.21 -15.06
N GLN A 96 -1.58 0.40 -14.07
CA GLN A 96 -3.01 0.21 -14.24
C GLN A 96 -3.66 1.24 -15.19
N ALA A 97 -3.27 2.52 -15.08
CA ALA A 97 -3.81 3.56 -15.97
C ALA A 97 -3.39 3.34 -17.43
N LEU A 98 -2.12 2.95 -17.67
CA LEU A 98 -1.66 2.57 -19.02
C LEU A 98 -2.40 1.35 -19.55
N LEU A 99 -2.61 0.33 -18.71
CA LEU A 99 -3.39 -0.87 -19.04
C LEU A 99 -4.82 -0.49 -19.42
N ALA A 100 -5.49 0.36 -18.64
CA ALA A 100 -6.84 0.83 -18.89
C ALA A 100 -6.92 1.58 -20.24
N LYS A 101 -5.95 2.45 -20.52
CA LYS A 101 -5.86 3.16 -21.81
C LYS A 101 -5.72 2.18 -22.99
N ARG A 102 -4.89 1.14 -22.85
CA ARG A 102 -4.74 0.08 -23.87
C ARG A 102 -6.01 -0.78 -24.04
N MET A 103 -6.82 -0.91 -22.99
CA MET A 103 -8.15 -1.53 -23.04
C MET A 103 -9.20 -0.63 -23.71
N GLY A 104 -8.86 0.59 -24.10
CA GLY A 104 -9.78 1.57 -24.67
C GLY A 104 -10.71 2.23 -23.64
N LYS A 105 -10.37 2.16 -22.34
CA LYS A 105 -11.12 2.87 -21.31
C LYS A 105 -10.78 4.36 -21.34
N THR A 106 -11.82 5.19 -21.19
CA THR A 106 -11.70 6.65 -21.20
C THR A 106 -11.84 7.27 -19.81
N ARG A 107 -12.32 6.48 -18.84
CA ARG A 107 -12.62 6.93 -17.49
C ARG A 107 -12.00 6.01 -16.44
N ILE A 108 -11.35 6.60 -15.46
CA ILE A 108 -10.79 5.90 -14.29
C ILE A 108 -11.62 6.23 -13.06
N ILE A 109 -11.96 5.19 -12.32
CA ILE A 109 -12.58 5.27 -11.00
C ILE A 109 -11.54 4.85 -9.98
N ALA A 110 -11.40 5.59 -8.89
CA ALA A 110 -10.55 5.22 -7.76
C ALA A 110 -11.24 5.52 -6.43
N GLU A 111 -10.76 4.90 -5.37
CA GLU A 111 -11.07 5.23 -3.99
C GLU A 111 -9.85 5.81 -3.29
N THR A 112 -10.06 6.57 -2.23
CA THR A 112 -8.95 7.02 -1.38
C THR A 112 -9.42 7.35 0.04
N GLY A 113 -8.58 7.09 1.05
CA GLY A 113 -8.75 7.54 2.42
C GLY A 113 -7.83 8.74 2.71
N ALA A 114 -6.54 8.48 2.91
CA ALA A 114 -5.52 9.52 3.13
C ALA A 114 -5.29 10.48 1.94
N GLY A 115 -5.86 10.20 0.77
CA GLY A 115 -5.68 11.00 -0.44
C GLY A 115 -4.47 10.62 -1.30
N GLN A 116 -3.56 9.77 -0.84
CA GLN A 116 -2.35 9.43 -1.59
C GLN A 116 -2.64 8.63 -2.85
N HIS A 117 -3.53 7.64 -2.77
CA HIS A 117 -3.93 6.87 -3.94
C HIS A 117 -4.70 7.74 -4.94
N GLY A 118 -5.66 8.52 -4.45
CA GLY A 118 -6.40 9.47 -5.30
C GLY A 118 -5.49 10.47 -6.02
N THR A 119 -4.52 11.04 -5.30
CA THR A 119 -3.54 11.96 -5.88
C THR A 119 -2.67 11.28 -6.95
N ALA A 120 -2.19 10.05 -6.70
CA ALA A 120 -1.44 9.28 -7.67
C ALA A 120 -2.29 8.94 -8.91
N THR A 121 -3.58 8.61 -8.71
CA THR A 121 -4.51 8.32 -9.81
C THR A 121 -4.79 9.56 -10.64
N ALA A 122 -5.08 10.70 -10.00
CA ALA A 122 -5.27 11.98 -10.69
C ALA A 122 -4.06 12.38 -11.54
N LEU A 123 -2.85 12.20 -11.00
CA LEU A 123 -1.58 12.42 -11.69
C LEU A 123 -1.45 11.55 -12.96
N ALA A 124 -1.71 10.25 -12.86
CA ALA A 124 -1.62 9.34 -14.01
C ALA A 124 -2.71 9.62 -15.05
N CYS A 125 -3.92 9.96 -14.61
CA CYS A 125 -5.02 10.33 -15.51
C CYS A 125 -4.73 11.62 -16.28
N ALA A 126 -4.19 12.65 -15.62
CA ALA A 126 -3.75 13.88 -16.25
C ALA A 126 -2.66 13.62 -17.31
N LEU A 127 -1.67 12.76 -16.99
CA LEU A 127 -0.61 12.39 -17.92
C LEU A 127 -1.13 11.63 -19.16
N LEU A 128 -2.09 10.74 -18.95
CA LEU A 128 -2.56 9.80 -19.99
C LEU A 128 -3.84 10.27 -20.71
N ASP A 129 -4.34 11.47 -20.38
CA ASP A 129 -5.58 12.06 -20.92
C ASP A 129 -6.80 11.15 -20.68
N LEU A 130 -7.04 10.82 -19.39
CA LEU A 130 -8.16 10.00 -18.93
C LEU A 130 -9.03 10.81 -17.96
N GLU A 131 -10.34 10.66 -18.05
CA GLU A 131 -11.24 11.17 -17.01
C GLU A 131 -10.98 10.48 -15.68
N CYS A 132 -10.95 11.24 -14.59
CA CYS A 132 -10.66 10.73 -13.25
C CYS A 132 -11.78 11.07 -12.28
N VAL A 133 -12.36 10.04 -11.65
CA VAL A 133 -13.32 10.17 -10.56
C VAL A 133 -12.77 9.45 -9.33
N VAL A 134 -12.64 10.18 -8.22
CA VAL A 134 -12.11 9.65 -6.97
C VAL A 134 -13.17 9.71 -5.89
N TYR A 135 -13.57 8.55 -5.36
CA TYR A 135 -14.45 8.43 -4.21
C TYR A 135 -13.64 8.54 -2.93
N MET A 136 -14.11 9.37 -2.00
CA MET A 136 -13.44 9.61 -0.72
C MET A 136 -14.48 9.76 0.38
N GLY A 137 -14.27 9.13 1.54
CA GLY A 137 -15.18 9.28 2.67
C GLY A 137 -15.31 10.75 3.08
N ALA A 138 -16.51 11.21 3.43
CA ALA A 138 -16.76 12.61 3.76
C ALA A 138 -15.88 13.11 4.94
N LYS A 139 -15.65 12.25 5.93
CA LYS A 139 -14.72 12.54 7.04
C LYS A 139 -13.27 12.71 6.57
N ASP A 140 -12.87 11.89 5.60
CA ASP A 140 -11.51 11.95 5.03
C ASP A 140 -11.34 13.17 4.14
N VAL A 141 -12.39 13.55 3.37
CA VAL A 141 -12.41 14.81 2.58
C VAL A 141 -12.15 16.00 3.48
N GLU A 142 -12.83 16.08 4.64
CA GLU A 142 -12.66 17.19 5.58
C GLU A 142 -11.23 17.24 6.14
N ARG A 143 -10.66 16.10 6.50
CA ARG A 143 -9.31 15.99 7.09
C ARG A 143 -8.17 16.20 6.10
N GLN A 144 -8.39 15.87 4.82
CA GLN A 144 -7.35 15.78 3.79
C GLN A 144 -7.52 16.81 2.68
N GLN A 145 -8.03 18.00 3.00
CA GLN A 145 -8.27 19.10 2.05
C GLN A 145 -7.08 19.42 1.13
N PRO A 146 -5.81 19.40 1.58
CA PRO A 146 -4.68 19.61 0.68
C PRO A 146 -4.56 18.55 -0.42
N ASN A 147 -4.90 17.29 -0.14
CA ASN A 147 -4.89 16.23 -1.14
C ASN A 147 -6.11 16.30 -2.05
N VAL A 148 -7.28 16.68 -1.52
CA VAL A 148 -8.49 16.96 -2.34
C VAL A 148 -8.16 18.03 -3.37
N PHE A 149 -7.61 19.16 -2.94
CA PHE A 149 -7.23 20.26 -3.84
C PHE A 149 -6.18 19.82 -4.88
N ARG A 150 -5.19 18.98 -4.51
CA ARG A 150 -4.22 18.44 -5.46
C ARG A 150 -4.89 17.59 -6.54
N MET A 151 -5.85 16.73 -6.18
CA MET A 151 -6.61 15.92 -7.13
C MET A 151 -7.41 16.79 -8.10
N GLU A 152 -8.13 17.80 -7.59
CA GLU A 152 -8.91 18.74 -8.38
C GLU A 152 -8.02 19.58 -9.31
N LEU A 153 -6.84 20.03 -8.83
CA LEU A 153 -5.87 20.77 -9.64
C LEU A 153 -5.35 19.96 -10.82
N MET A 154 -5.29 18.63 -10.70
CA MET A 154 -4.93 17.71 -11.77
C MET A 154 -6.13 17.26 -12.61
N GLY A 155 -7.30 17.87 -12.42
CA GLY A 155 -8.51 17.62 -13.20
C GLY A 155 -9.39 16.46 -12.71
N ALA A 156 -9.09 15.84 -11.60
CA ALA A 156 -9.92 14.78 -11.05
C ALA A 156 -11.17 15.35 -10.37
N LYS A 157 -12.29 14.63 -10.48
CA LYS A 157 -13.51 14.89 -9.72
C LYS A 157 -13.49 14.10 -8.43
N VAL A 158 -13.45 14.78 -7.30
CA VAL A 158 -13.56 14.14 -5.97
C VAL A 158 -15.03 14.07 -5.57
N VAL A 159 -15.50 12.87 -5.22
CA VAL A 159 -16.87 12.60 -4.78
C VAL A 159 -16.84 12.19 -3.30
N ALA A 160 -17.38 13.05 -2.44
CA ALA A 160 -17.50 12.76 -1.03
C ALA A 160 -18.60 11.69 -0.79
N VAL A 161 -18.28 10.66 -0.01
CA VAL A 161 -19.18 9.57 0.37
C VAL A 161 -19.56 9.77 1.83
N ASP A 162 -20.82 10.05 2.07
CA ASP A 162 -21.41 10.30 3.41
C ASP A 162 -22.20 9.12 3.97
N THR A 163 -22.37 8.05 3.19
CA THR A 163 -23.03 6.81 3.61
C THR A 163 -22.12 5.98 4.54
N GLY A 164 -22.74 5.16 5.39
CA GLY A 164 -22.01 4.31 6.33
C GLY A 164 -21.23 5.12 7.39
N SER A 165 -19.98 4.82 7.59
CA SER A 165 -19.07 5.56 8.49
C SER A 165 -18.42 6.78 7.84
N GLY A 166 -18.60 6.96 6.53
CA GLY A 166 -17.97 8.05 5.75
C GLY A 166 -16.46 7.92 5.67
N THR A 167 -15.93 6.70 5.58
CA THR A 167 -14.50 6.37 5.55
C THR A 167 -14.13 5.60 4.28
N LEU A 168 -12.84 5.19 4.17
CA LEU A 168 -12.30 4.46 3.02
C LEU A 168 -13.14 3.24 2.63
N LYS A 169 -13.66 2.45 3.60
CA LYS A 169 -14.49 1.28 3.30
C LYS A 169 -15.71 1.65 2.46
N ASP A 170 -16.38 2.75 2.80
CA ASP A 170 -17.57 3.22 2.10
C ASP A 170 -17.22 3.79 0.73
N ALA A 171 -16.08 4.46 0.60
CA ALA A 171 -15.53 4.91 -0.68
C ALA A 171 -15.26 3.74 -1.64
N VAL A 172 -14.68 2.63 -1.15
CA VAL A 172 -14.51 1.38 -1.94
C VAL A 172 -15.85 0.84 -2.43
N ASN A 173 -16.86 0.82 -1.56
CA ASN A 173 -18.20 0.34 -1.93
C ASN A 173 -18.83 1.18 -3.05
N GLU A 174 -18.72 2.52 -2.98
CA GLU A 174 -19.24 3.41 -4.03
C GLU A 174 -18.46 3.27 -5.34
N ALA A 175 -17.13 3.17 -5.27
CA ALA A 175 -16.29 2.94 -6.44
C ALA A 175 -16.66 1.62 -7.16
N LEU A 176 -16.91 0.55 -6.40
CA LEU A 176 -17.36 -0.74 -6.96
C LEU A 176 -18.77 -0.66 -7.58
N ARG A 177 -19.70 0.12 -6.99
CA ARG A 177 -21.03 0.33 -7.56
C ARG A 177 -20.96 1.09 -8.89
N ASP A 178 -20.20 2.19 -8.93
CA ASP A 178 -19.99 2.95 -10.14
C ASP A 178 -19.34 2.08 -11.23
N TRP A 179 -18.30 1.35 -10.89
CA TRP A 179 -17.63 0.47 -11.85
C TRP A 179 -18.55 -0.63 -12.38
N THR A 180 -19.37 -1.23 -11.53
CA THR A 180 -20.36 -2.22 -11.96
C THR A 180 -21.33 -1.67 -13.01
N ALA A 181 -21.70 -0.40 -12.89
CA ALA A 181 -22.61 0.27 -13.82
C ALA A 181 -21.92 0.74 -15.11
N THR A 182 -20.62 1.03 -15.07
CA THR A 182 -19.90 1.75 -16.14
C THR A 182 -18.66 1.01 -16.67
N PHE A 183 -18.44 -0.25 -16.35
CA PHE A 183 -17.20 -0.98 -16.65
C PHE A 183 -16.88 -1.07 -18.17
N HIS A 184 -17.86 -0.84 -19.05
CA HIS A 184 -17.62 -0.82 -20.48
C HIS A 184 -16.69 0.35 -20.90
N GLU A 185 -16.84 1.51 -20.27
CA GLU A 185 -16.06 2.72 -20.54
C GLU A 185 -15.04 3.05 -19.45
N SER A 186 -15.23 2.51 -18.24
CA SER A 186 -14.40 2.82 -17.09
C SER A 186 -13.55 1.63 -16.63
N HIS A 187 -12.45 1.96 -15.94
CA HIS A 187 -11.63 1.00 -15.19
C HIS A 187 -11.59 1.44 -13.72
N TYR A 188 -11.84 0.48 -12.83
CA TYR A 188 -11.61 0.68 -11.40
C TYR A 188 -10.14 0.45 -11.09
N LEU A 189 -9.43 1.53 -10.77
CA LEU A 189 -8.02 1.53 -10.43
C LEU A 189 -7.88 1.33 -8.91
N LEU A 190 -7.85 0.08 -8.47
CA LEU A 190 -7.80 -0.29 -7.06
C LEU A 190 -6.44 0.08 -6.42
N GLY A 191 -6.48 0.74 -5.27
CA GLY A 191 -5.31 1.34 -4.62
C GLY A 191 -4.48 0.44 -3.73
N THR A 192 -4.87 -0.83 -3.54
CA THR A 192 -4.20 -1.75 -2.63
C THR A 192 -4.12 -3.17 -3.20
N ALA A 193 -3.28 -4.03 -2.60
CA ALA A 193 -3.10 -5.43 -3.00
C ALA A 193 -4.22 -6.36 -2.48
N ALA A 194 -5.39 -5.80 -2.20
CA ALA A 194 -6.62 -6.51 -1.81
C ALA A 194 -7.62 -6.55 -2.98
N GLY A 195 -8.86 -6.92 -2.72
CA GLY A 195 -9.89 -6.98 -3.74
C GLY A 195 -9.95 -8.30 -4.50
N PRO A 196 -10.91 -8.44 -5.43
CA PRO A 196 -11.11 -9.68 -6.16
C PRO A 196 -9.96 -9.94 -7.14
N HIS A 197 -9.69 -11.22 -7.42
CA HIS A 197 -8.82 -11.58 -8.54
C HIS A 197 -9.30 -10.88 -9.84
N PRO A 198 -8.40 -10.26 -10.66
CA PRO A 198 -6.94 -10.37 -10.63
C PRO A 198 -6.21 -9.22 -9.91
N PHE A 199 -6.90 -8.31 -9.20
CA PHE A 199 -6.29 -7.12 -8.61
C PHE A 199 -5.07 -7.40 -7.72
N PRO A 200 -5.07 -8.38 -6.79
CA PRO A 200 -3.90 -8.62 -5.95
C PRO A 200 -2.64 -8.92 -6.75
N THR A 201 -2.76 -9.70 -7.82
CA THR A 201 -1.65 -10.02 -8.73
C THR A 201 -1.21 -8.80 -9.53
N ILE A 202 -2.15 -8.04 -10.11
CA ILE A 202 -1.85 -6.83 -10.89
C ILE A 202 -1.08 -5.80 -10.05
N VAL A 203 -1.57 -5.54 -8.84
CA VAL A 203 -0.96 -4.56 -7.93
C VAL A 203 0.44 -5.01 -7.52
N ARG A 204 0.63 -6.30 -7.19
CA ARG A 204 1.96 -6.85 -6.90
C ARG A 204 2.91 -6.66 -8.08
N GLU A 205 2.52 -7.08 -9.27
CA GLU A 205 3.40 -7.05 -10.45
C GLU A 205 3.82 -5.61 -10.82
N PHE A 206 2.92 -4.63 -10.72
CA PHE A 206 3.30 -3.24 -10.98
C PHE A 206 4.08 -2.59 -9.83
N HIS A 207 4.05 -3.16 -8.62
CA HIS A 207 4.93 -2.73 -7.52
C HIS A 207 6.25 -3.50 -7.44
N LYS A 208 6.37 -4.61 -8.14
CA LYS A 208 7.54 -5.50 -8.07
C LYS A 208 8.85 -4.80 -8.41
N VAL A 209 8.82 -3.76 -9.23
CA VAL A 209 9.99 -2.90 -9.52
C VAL A 209 10.71 -2.41 -8.24
N ILE A 210 10.01 -2.32 -7.10
CA ILE A 210 10.60 -1.93 -5.81
C ILE A 210 11.61 -2.99 -5.35
N SER A 211 11.20 -4.27 -5.35
CA SER A 211 12.07 -5.37 -4.92
C SER A 211 13.14 -5.72 -5.92
N GLU A 212 12.85 -5.65 -7.23
CA GLU A 212 13.84 -5.87 -8.29
C GLU A 212 15.03 -4.92 -8.14
N GLU A 213 14.75 -3.62 -8.00
CA GLU A 213 15.78 -2.62 -7.76
C GLU A 213 16.47 -2.80 -6.41
N ALA A 214 15.69 -3.02 -5.35
CA ALA A 214 16.21 -3.14 -3.99
C ALA A 214 17.17 -4.32 -3.86
N LYS A 215 16.83 -5.47 -4.41
CA LYS A 215 17.67 -6.67 -4.40
C LYS A 215 19.00 -6.44 -5.13
N ALA A 216 18.95 -5.88 -6.34
CA ALA A 216 20.15 -5.56 -7.11
C ALA A 216 21.03 -4.53 -6.39
N GLN A 217 20.44 -3.49 -5.82
CA GLN A 217 21.16 -2.44 -5.09
C GLN A 217 21.78 -2.95 -3.77
N MET A 218 21.11 -3.87 -3.06
CA MET A 218 21.70 -4.50 -1.86
C MET A 218 22.91 -5.35 -2.22
N LEU A 219 22.81 -6.19 -3.23
CA LEU A 219 23.94 -7.00 -3.72
C LEU A 219 25.13 -6.12 -4.12
N GLU A 220 24.89 -5.02 -4.82
CA GLU A 220 25.94 -4.08 -5.23
C GLU A 220 26.60 -3.40 -4.02
N ARG A 221 25.79 -2.98 -3.01
CA ARG A 221 26.26 -2.17 -1.88
C ARG A 221 26.89 -2.97 -0.75
N THR A 222 26.41 -4.18 -0.51
CA THR A 222 26.79 -4.99 0.66
C THR A 222 27.47 -6.30 0.29
N GLY A 223 27.38 -6.70 -0.98
CA GLY A 223 27.86 -8.00 -1.45
C GLY A 223 26.95 -9.18 -1.11
N GLY A 224 25.79 -8.94 -0.50
CA GLY A 224 24.82 -9.97 -0.09
C GLY A 224 23.38 -9.44 -0.03
N LEU A 225 22.45 -10.34 0.28
CA LEU A 225 21.08 -9.98 0.58
C LEU A 225 20.97 -9.40 2.01
N PRO A 226 19.93 -8.62 2.34
CA PRO A 226 19.69 -8.22 3.71
C PRO A 226 19.24 -9.43 4.55
N ASP A 227 19.53 -9.41 5.84
CA ASP A 227 18.99 -10.41 6.78
C ASP A 227 17.49 -10.23 6.98
N VAL A 228 17.01 -8.99 6.94
CA VAL A 228 15.61 -8.63 7.16
C VAL A 228 15.14 -7.63 6.11
N VAL A 229 13.97 -7.88 5.54
CA VAL A 229 13.20 -6.92 4.73
C VAL A 229 11.93 -6.58 5.48
N VAL A 230 11.73 -5.30 5.80
CA VAL A 230 10.55 -4.83 6.54
C VAL A 230 9.79 -3.74 5.78
N ALA A 231 8.46 -3.85 5.79
CA ALA A 231 7.56 -2.88 5.19
C ALA A 231 6.28 -2.73 6.02
N CYS A 232 5.66 -1.55 6.02
CA CYS A 232 4.39 -1.34 6.71
C CYS A 232 3.24 -2.00 5.95
N VAL A 233 2.24 -2.48 6.68
CA VAL A 233 1.10 -3.22 6.15
C VAL A 233 -0.22 -2.67 6.70
N GLY A 234 -0.98 -1.99 5.83
CA GLY A 234 -2.43 -1.83 5.94
C GLY A 234 -3.07 -2.83 4.97
N GLY A 235 -3.52 -2.38 3.79
CA GLY A 235 -3.89 -3.30 2.70
C GLY A 235 -2.70 -4.04 2.08
N GLY A 236 -1.46 -3.56 2.26
CA GLY A 236 -0.21 -4.27 2.01
C GLY A 236 0.43 -4.07 0.64
N SER A 237 0.03 -3.04 -0.13
CA SER A 237 0.54 -2.88 -1.51
C SER A 237 2.04 -2.60 -1.58
N ASN A 238 2.58 -1.70 -0.72
CA ASN A 238 4.01 -1.45 -0.68
C ASN A 238 4.81 -2.68 -0.22
N ALA A 239 4.28 -3.37 0.79
CA ALA A 239 4.94 -4.53 1.37
C ALA A 239 5.01 -5.70 0.37
N ILE A 240 3.93 -6.00 -0.36
CA ILE A 240 3.96 -7.07 -1.35
C ILE A 240 4.90 -6.75 -2.52
N GLY A 241 4.96 -5.47 -2.94
CA GLY A 241 5.94 -5.02 -3.93
C GLY A 241 7.37 -5.14 -3.45
N MET A 242 7.62 -4.82 -2.17
CA MET A 242 8.95 -4.94 -1.56
C MET A 242 9.36 -6.40 -1.29
N PHE A 243 8.41 -7.27 -0.98
CA PHE A 243 8.68 -8.69 -0.68
C PHE A 243 8.84 -9.54 -1.94
N ALA A 244 8.28 -9.14 -3.07
CA ALA A 244 8.08 -9.98 -4.25
C ALA A 244 9.33 -10.80 -4.67
N ASP A 245 10.50 -10.17 -4.80
CA ASP A 245 11.73 -10.85 -5.18
C ASP A 245 12.53 -11.44 -4.01
N PHE A 246 12.02 -11.31 -2.79
CA PHE A 246 12.58 -11.93 -1.59
C PHE A 246 11.75 -13.09 -1.05
N ILE A 247 10.56 -13.36 -1.64
CA ILE A 247 9.67 -14.45 -1.17
C ILE A 247 10.39 -15.81 -1.26
N ASP A 248 11.15 -16.04 -2.31
CA ASP A 248 11.85 -17.31 -2.54
C ASP A 248 13.26 -17.36 -1.89
N GLU A 249 13.71 -16.28 -1.24
CA GLU A 249 14.99 -16.20 -0.52
C GLU A 249 14.75 -16.61 0.94
N GLU A 250 14.86 -17.91 1.23
CA GLU A 250 14.52 -18.47 2.55
C GLU A 250 15.35 -17.90 3.71
N GLU A 251 16.59 -17.46 3.44
CA GLU A 251 17.47 -16.82 4.41
C GLU A 251 17.10 -15.39 4.77
N VAL A 252 16.24 -14.74 3.98
CA VAL A 252 15.77 -13.37 4.22
C VAL A 252 14.49 -13.39 5.05
N GLU A 253 14.52 -12.80 6.23
CA GLU A 253 13.34 -12.61 7.06
C GLU A 253 12.43 -11.53 6.45
N LEU A 254 11.15 -11.85 6.21
CA LEU A 254 10.14 -10.90 5.72
C LEU A 254 9.24 -10.46 6.88
N VAL A 255 9.14 -9.14 7.11
CA VAL A 255 8.36 -8.59 8.23
C VAL A 255 7.39 -7.53 7.77
N GLY A 256 6.10 -7.77 8.02
CA GLY A 256 5.04 -6.78 7.85
C GLY A 256 4.79 -6.04 9.18
N ALA A 257 4.99 -4.73 9.20
CA ALA A 257 4.67 -3.89 10.34
C ALA A 257 3.23 -3.38 10.23
N GLU A 258 2.33 -3.93 11.02
CA GLU A 258 0.92 -3.53 11.09
C GLU A 258 0.71 -2.39 12.09
N PRO A 259 -0.32 -1.54 11.91
CA PRO A 259 -0.64 -0.48 12.86
C PRO A 259 -1.22 -1.05 14.16
N GLY A 260 -0.39 -1.09 15.18
CA GLY A 260 -0.76 -1.51 16.54
C GLY A 260 -1.58 -0.47 17.32
N GLY A 261 -1.73 0.75 16.78
CA GLY A 261 -2.53 1.81 17.37
C GLY A 261 -2.16 2.13 18.82
N GLU A 262 -3.16 2.15 19.69
CA GLU A 262 -2.96 2.34 21.14
C GLU A 262 -2.55 1.03 21.85
N GLY A 263 -2.29 -0.06 21.10
CA GLY A 263 -1.95 -1.40 21.57
C GLY A 263 -2.95 -2.45 21.07
N LEU A 264 -2.48 -3.67 20.81
CA LEU A 264 -3.31 -4.73 20.22
C LEU A 264 -4.52 -5.12 21.09
N ASP A 265 -4.41 -4.97 22.39
CA ASP A 265 -5.48 -5.28 23.36
C ASP A 265 -6.42 -4.09 23.63
N SER A 266 -6.15 -2.92 23.03
CA SER A 266 -6.91 -1.69 23.30
C SER A 266 -8.25 -1.62 22.57
N GLY A 267 -8.43 -2.44 21.52
CA GLY A 267 -9.53 -2.31 20.55
C GLY A 267 -9.38 -1.14 19.59
N LYS A 268 -8.27 -0.38 19.66
CA LYS A 268 -7.94 0.73 18.78
C LYS A 268 -6.63 0.45 18.04
N HIS A 269 -6.71 -0.37 17.03
CA HIS A 269 -5.60 -0.77 16.15
C HIS A 269 -6.11 -1.16 14.76
N GLY A 270 -5.20 -1.31 13.79
CA GLY A 270 -5.49 -1.80 12.44
C GLY A 270 -4.71 -3.07 12.09
N ALA A 271 -4.23 -3.80 13.11
CA ALA A 271 -3.43 -5.01 12.94
C ALA A 271 -4.30 -6.21 12.54
N THR A 272 -4.62 -6.28 11.27
CA THR A 272 -5.61 -7.21 10.70
C THR A 272 -5.13 -8.67 10.75
N ILE A 273 -3.85 -8.95 10.50
CA ILE A 273 -3.31 -10.32 10.58
C ILE A 273 -3.17 -10.78 12.03
N ASN A 274 -2.72 -9.89 12.92
CA ASN A 274 -2.53 -10.23 14.32
C ASN A 274 -3.84 -10.46 15.08
N ASN A 275 -4.89 -9.65 14.83
CA ASN A 275 -6.11 -9.66 15.62
C ASN A 275 -7.40 -9.93 14.81
N GLY A 276 -7.29 -10.02 13.49
CA GLY A 276 -8.43 -10.30 12.63
C GLY A 276 -8.73 -11.81 12.50
N THR A 277 -9.74 -12.10 11.74
CA THR A 277 -10.18 -13.48 11.41
C THR A 277 -10.38 -13.62 9.91
N VAL A 278 -10.30 -14.87 9.40
CA VAL A 278 -10.51 -15.14 7.97
C VAL A 278 -11.96 -14.92 7.59
N GLY A 279 -12.18 -14.16 6.53
CA GLY A 279 -13.51 -13.89 5.97
C GLY A 279 -13.42 -13.31 4.57
N ILE A 280 -14.51 -12.73 4.08
CA ILE A 280 -14.60 -12.11 2.75
C ILE A 280 -14.83 -10.62 2.91
N LEU A 281 -13.98 -9.82 2.30
CA LEU A 281 -14.10 -8.37 2.24
C LEU A 281 -13.72 -7.88 0.83
N HIS A 282 -14.50 -6.96 0.26
CA HIS A 282 -14.27 -6.36 -1.05
C HIS A 282 -13.92 -7.37 -2.16
N GLY A 283 -14.57 -8.55 -2.12
CA GLY A 283 -14.45 -9.55 -3.18
C GLY A 283 -13.31 -10.56 -3.05
N ALA A 284 -12.55 -10.56 -1.96
CA ALA A 284 -11.51 -11.56 -1.69
C ALA A 284 -11.66 -12.20 -0.31
N ARG A 285 -11.26 -13.46 -0.20
CA ARG A 285 -11.06 -14.14 1.08
C ARG A 285 -9.68 -13.78 1.62
N SER A 286 -9.65 -13.20 2.84
CA SER A 286 -8.42 -12.81 3.52
C SER A 286 -8.67 -12.68 5.02
N TYR A 287 -7.69 -12.19 5.80
CA TYR A 287 -7.94 -11.71 7.16
C TYR A 287 -8.64 -10.36 7.12
N LEU A 288 -9.59 -10.18 8.03
CA LEU A 288 -10.27 -8.90 8.25
C LEU A 288 -10.66 -8.74 9.72
N MET A 289 -10.77 -7.48 10.15
CA MET A 289 -11.29 -7.12 11.47
C MET A 289 -12.82 -7.21 11.43
N ARG A 290 -13.39 -8.09 12.26
CA ARG A 290 -14.84 -8.25 12.38
C ARG A 290 -15.21 -8.71 13.79
N ASN A 291 -16.41 -8.31 14.22
CA ASN A 291 -16.97 -8.72 15.48
C ASN A 291 -17.56 -10.15 15.43
N ALA A 292 -18.09 -10.62 16.57
CA ALA A 292 -18.68 -11.95 16.71
C ALA A 292 -19.90 -12.19 15.80
N ASP A 293 -20.61 -11.11 15.42
CA ASP A 293 -21.76 -11.16 14.50
C ASP A 293 -21.33 -11.13 13.02
N GLY A 294 -20.01 -11.11 12.74
CA GLY A 294 -19.44 -11.08 11.40
C GLY A 294 -19.45 -9.72 10.72
N GLN A 295 -19.81 -8.65 11.44
CA GLN A 295 -19.75 -7.28 10.91
C GLN A 295 -18.32 -6.78 10.93
N VAL A 296 -17.92 -6.09 9.84
CA VAL A 296 -16.60 -5.47 9.74
C VAL A 296 -16.49 -4.36 10.79
N GLU A 297 -15.45 -4.44 11.62
CA GLU A 297 -15.12 -3.42 12.60
C GLU A 297 -14.32 -2.28 11.96
N GLU A 298 -14.41 -1.10 12.56
CA GLU A 298 -13.54 0.01 12.17
C GLU A 298 -12.10 -0.30 12.60
N SER A 299 -11.15 -0.06 11.70
CA SER A 299 -9.74 -0.05 12.03
C SER A 299 -9.34 1.30 12.59
N TYR A 300 -8.19 1.36 13.22
CA TYR A 300 -7.61 2.59 13.74
C TYR A 300 -6.10 2.62 13.52
N SER A 301 -5.59 3.75 13.09
CA SER A 301 -4.16 4.05 13.00
C SER A 301 -3.95 5.57 13.03
N ILE A 302 -2.88 6.01 13.67
CA ILE A 302 -2.39 7.39 13.54
C ILE A 302 -2.05 7.72 12.08
N SER A 303 -1.71 6.69 11.30
CA SER A 303 -1.43 6.79 9.87
C SER A 303 -2.67 6.44 9.06
N ALA A 304 -3.26 7.42 8.39
CA ALA A 304 -4.46 7.24 7.59
C ALA A 304 -4.27 6.22 6.43
N GLY A 305 -3.05 6.03 5.93
CA GLY A 305 -2.77 5.05 4.86
C GLY A 305 -2.72 3.60 5.34
N LEU A 306 -2.70 3.35 6.65
CA LEU A 306 -2.78 2.01 7.25
C LEU A 306 -4.15 1.71 7.86
N ASP A 307 -5.06 2.68 7.87
CA ASP A 307 -6.41 2.53 8.41
C ASP A 307 -7.33 1.80 7.41
N TYR A 308 -7.22 0.48 7.41
CA TYR A 308 -8.01 -0.41 6.57
C TYR A 308 -8.27 -1.74 7.31
N PRO A 309 -9.53 -2.20 7.42
CA PRO A 309 -9.89 -3.36 8.24
C PRO A 309 -9.66 -4.71 7.56
N GLY A 310 -8.82 -4.77 6.54
CA GLY A 310 -8.50 -5.97 5.78
C GLY A 310 -7.07 -5.96 5.28
N VAL A 311 -6.62 -7.08 4.71
CA VAL A 311 -5.28 -7.22 4.14
C VAL A 311 -5.30 -7.97 2.82
N GLY A 312 -4.30 -7.77 1.98
CA GLY A 312 -4.14 -8.49 0.73
C GLY A 312 -4.05 -10.01 0.94
N PRO A 313 -4.70 -10.82 0.08
CA PRO A 313 -4.75 -12.27 0.25
C PRO A 313 -3.37 -12.93 0.15
N GLN A 314 -2.42 -12.35 -0.56
CA GLN A 314 -1.05 -12.88 -0.60
C GLN A 314 -0.34 -12.70 0.75
N HIS A 315 -0.57 -11.59 1.46
CA HIS A 315 -0.06 -11.42 2.83
C HIS A 315 -0.67 -12.46 3.79
N ALA A 316 -1.97 -12.71 3.66
CA ALA A 316 -2.63 -13.77 4.43
C ALA A 316 -1.98 -15.13 4.19
N HIS A 317 -1.65 -15.45 2.95
CA HIS A 317 -0.94 -16.68 2.57
C HIS A 317 0.49 -16.71 3.13
N LEU A 318 1.25 -15.64 3.01
CA LEU A 318 2.62 -15.55 3.54
C LEU A 318 2.65 -15.73 5.06
N HIS A 319 1.66 -15.21 5.77
CA HIS A 319 1.48 -15.45 7.20
C HIS A 319 1.14 -16.91 7.50
N ALA A 320 0.10 -17.45 6.85
CA ALA A 320 -0.38 -18.81 7.10
C ALA A 320 0.66 -19.90 6.75
N SER A 321 1.52 -19.64 5.76
CA SER A 321 2.63 -20.53 5.39
C SER A 321 3.87 -20.36 6.27
N GLY A 322 3.90 -19.36 7.15
CA GLY A 322 5.08 -19.02 7.96
C GLY A 322 6.22 -18.34 7.19
N ARG A 323 5.98 -17.92 5.94
CA ARG A 323 7.02 -17.26 5.13
C ARG A 323 7.29 -15.82 5.56
N ALA A 324 6.29 -15.13 6.07
CA ALA A 324 6.45 -13.77 6.59
C ALA A 324 5.84 -13.64 7.99
N GLN A 325 6.47 -12.83 8.84
CA GLN A 325 5.98 -12.45 10.14
C GLN A 325 5.24 -11.12 10.04
N TYR A 326 4.23 -10.92 10.91
CA TYR A 326 3.52 -9.65 11.03
C TYR A 326 3.53 -9.21 12.48
N VAL A 327 3.88 -7.95 12.71
CA VAL A 327 4.06 -7.39 14.05
C VAL A 327 3.29 -6.09 14.21
N GLY A 328 2.60 -5.92 15.32
CA GLY A 328 1.94 -4.67 15.67
C GLY A 328 2.98 -3.64 16.15
N ILE A 329 2.93 -2.45 15.55
CA ILE A 329 3.72 -1.28 15.95
C ILE A 329 2.75 -0.20 16.43
N THR A 330 2.94 0.27 17.65
CA THR A 330 2.08 1.27 18.26
C THR A 330 2.29 2.66 17.65
N ASP A 331 1.30 3.55 17.82
CA ASP A 331 1.38 4.93 17.38
C ASP A 331 2.56 5.67 18.01
N THR A 332 2.86 5.40 19.29
CA THR A 332 4.02 5.98 19.98
C THR A 332 5.33 5.55 19.34
N GLU A 333 5.50 4.26 19.05
CA GLU A 333 6.71 3.74 18.39
C GLU A 333 6.89 4.32 16.99
N ALA A 334 5.79 4.45 16.24
CA ALA A 334 5.82 5.07 14.90
C ALA A 334 6.19 6.56 14.97
N LEU A 335 5.65 7.33 15.94
CA LEU A 335 5.99 8.73 16.16
C LEU A 335 7.44 8.92 16.60
N GLU A 336 7.97 8.05 17.46
CA GLU A 336 9.38 8.06 17.85
C GLU A 336 10.30 7.82 16.63
N ALA A 337 9.97 6.83 15.80
CA ALA A 337 10.72 6.52 14.59
C ALA A 337 10.66 7.67 13.56
N PHE A 338 9.49 8.30 13.40
CA PHE A 338 9.30 9.49 12.56
C PHE A 338 10.25 10.62 12.99
N GLN A 339 10.24 10.96 14.28
CA GLN A 339 11.07 12.04 14.83
C GLN A 339 12.56 11.68 14.75
N LEU A 340 12.92 10.42 15.04
CA LEU A 340 14.32 9.99 15.05
C LEU A 340 14.93 10.06 13.65
N LEU A 341 14.25 9.54 12.62
CA LEU A 341 14.74 9.62 11.24
C LEU A 341 14.85 11.08 10.78
N SER A 342 13.87 11.91 11.13
CA SER A 342 13.87 13.33 10.78
C SER A 342 15.04 14.08 11.42
N THR A 343 15.34 13.84 12.70
CA THR A 343 16.38 14.56 13.44
C THR A 343 17.78 14.03 13.19
N LYS A 344 17.93 12.74 12.88
CA LYS A 344 19.25 12.10 12.73
C LYS A 344 19.71 12.01 11.28
N GLU A 345 18.80 11.83 10.34
CA GLU A 345 19.11 11.63 8.91
C GLU A 345 18.61 12.78 8.01
N GLY A 346 17.81 13.71 8.56
CA GLY A 346 17.19 14.77 7.76
C GLY A 346 16.14 14.24 6.76
N ILE A 347 15.59 13.07 7.02
CA ILE A 347 14.57 12.43 6.20
C ILE A 347 13.25 12.40 6.97
N ILE A 348 12.21 13.07 6.45
CA ILE A 348 10.88 13.07 7.04
C ILE A 348 10.07 11.93 6.39
N PRO A 349 9.90 10.77 7.06
CA PRO A 349 9.15 9.65 6.52
C PRO A 349 7.65 9.91 6.60
N ALA A 350 6.84 9.24 5.76
CA ALA A 350 5.43 9.15 6.04
C ALA A 350 5.18 8.35 7.34
N LEU A 351 4.11 8.64 8.06
CA LEU A 351 3.74 7.90 9.28
C LEU A 351 3.57 6.40 8.99
N GLU A 352 3.11 6.05 7.79
CA GLU A 352 3.06 4.66 7.32
C GLU A 352 4.44 4.00 7.40
N SER A 353 5.44 4.61 6.77
CA SER A 353 6.82 4.10 6.72
C SER A 353 7.49 4.06 8.09
N SER A 354 7.06 4.94 8.99
CA SER A 354 7.58 5.02 10.36
C SER A 354 7.29 3.75 11.16
N HIS A 355 6.19 3.02 10.85
CA HIS A 355 5.91 1.72 11.45
C HIS A 355 6.99 0.68 11.08
N ALA A 356 7.37 0.62 9.80
CA ALA A 356 8.44 -0.28 9.36
C ALA A 356 9.80 0.10 9.97
N LEU A 357 10.10 1.39 10.04
CA LEU A 357 11.32 1.89 10.66
C LEU A 357 11.35 1.60 12.16
N ALA A 358 10.23 1.73 12.87
CA ALA A 358 10.14 1.42 14.31
C ALA A 358 10.51 -0.04 14.60
N TYR A 359 10.08 -0.98 13.74
CA TYR A 359 10.54 -2.37 13.85
C TYR A 359 12.07 -2.48 13.69
N ALA A 360 12.64 -1.83 12.69
CA ALA A 360 14.09 -1.86 12.47
C ALA A 360 14.86 -1.28 13.67
N LEU A 361 14.34 -0.23 14.30
CA LEU A 361 14.93 0.40 15.48
C LEU A 361 14.87 -0.52 16.71
N LYS A 362 13.86 -1.38 16.85
CA LYS A 362 13.81 -2.39 17.94
C LYS A 362 14.94 -3.42 17.82
N ARG A 363 15.45 -3.65 16.62
CA ARG A 363 16.52 -4.63 16.34
C ARG A 363 17.89 -3.97 16.06
N LYS A 364 18.03 -2.66 16.31
CA LYS A 364 19.24 -1.89 15.98
C LYS A 364 20.52 -2.38 16.63
N ASP A 365 20.43 -3.08 17.78
CA ASP A 365 21.61 -3.56 18.52
C ASP A 365 22.06 -4.97 18.10
N GLU A 366 21.35 -5.61 17.16
CA GLU A 366 21.72 -6.87 16.52
C GLU A 366 22.76 -6.62 15.42
N ASP A 367 23.65 -7.60 15.15
CA ASP A 367 24.64 -7.52 14.09
C ASP A 367 24.04 -8.06 12.78
N ILE A 368 23.13 -7.30 12.18
CA ILE A 368 22.35 -7.67 10.99
C ILE A 368 22.20 -6.49 10.03
N THR A 369 21.85 -6.81 8.80
CA THR A 369 21.48 -5.85 7.76
C THR A 369 19.97 -5.82 7.58
N ILE A 370 19.34 -4.66 7.78
CA ILE A 370 17.90 -4.47 7.65
C ILE A 370 17.60 -3.56 6.47
N LEU A 371 16.71 -3.99 5.59
CA LEU A 371 16.20 -3.18 4.49
C LEU A 371 14.77 -2.76 4.76
N VAL A 372 14.55 -1.46 4.91
CA VAL A 372 13.24 -0.85 5.21
C VAL A 372 12.64 -0.28 3.94
N SER A 373 11.38 -0.59 3.64
CA SER A 373 10.60 0.10 2.61
C SER A 373 10.16 1.47 3.13
N LEU A 374 10.86 2.54 2.71
CA LEU A 374 10.44 3.91 3.00
C LEU A 374 9.40 4.34 1.95
N SER A 375 8.18 3.89 2.16
CA SER A 375 7.10 3.85 1.17
C SER A 375 6.54 5.22 0.77
N GLY A 376 6.82 6.28 1.54
CA GLY A 376 6.35 7.63 1.24
C GLY A 376 6.99 8.70 2.11
N ARG A 377 6.88 9.94 1.66
CA ARG A 377 7.38 11.13 2.37
C ARG A 377 6.35 11.68 3.34
N GLY A 378 6.83 12.29 4.41
CA GLY A 378 6.02 12.76 5.52
C GLY A 378 5.46 14.17 5.42
N ASP A 379 5.68 14.88 4.30
CA ASP A 379 5.17 16.27 4.17
C ASP A 379 3.64 16.36 4.40
N LYS A 380 2.91 15.34 4.04
CA LYS A 380 1.47 15.24 4.26
C LYS A 380 1.08 15.10 5.74
N ASP A 381 2.00 14.62 6.58
CA ASP A 381 1.75 14.27 7.97
C ASP A 381 2.21 15.35 8.97
N ILE A 382 2.95 16.36 8.51
CA ILE A 382 3.59 17.36 9.37
C ILE A 382 2.59 18.06 10.29
N ASP A 383 1.46 18.52 9.78
CA ASP A 383 0.45 19.20 10.58
C ASP A 383 -0.20 18.25 11.60
N HIS A 384 -0.49 17.02 11.18
CA HIS A 384 -1.05 15.99 12.06
C HIS A 384 -0.07 15.65 13.18
N VAL A 385 1.20 15.37 12.83
CA VAL A 385 2.25 15.08 13.82
C VAL A 385 2.45 16.26 14.78
N ARG A 386 2.49 17.51 14.27
CA ARG A 386 2.61 18.70 15.12
C ARG A 386 1.49 18.76 16.15
N HIS A 387 0.23 18.66 15.72
CA HIS A 387 -0.91 18.72 16.63
C HIS A 387 -0.90 17.55 17.63
N THR A 388 -0.51 16.36 17.19
CA THR A 388 -0.39 15.19 18.10
C THR A 388 0.68 15.42 19.17
N LEU A 389 1.85 15.92 18.80
CA LEU A 389 2.95 16.20 19.74
C LEU A 389 2.65 17.41 20.66
N GLU A 390 1.80 18.34 20.24
CA GLU A 390 1.31 19.44 21.09
C GLU A 390 0.28 18.93 22.11
N ALA A 391 -0.63 18.03 21.69
CA ALA A 391 -1.65 17.43 22.57
C ALA A 391 -1.05 16.38 23.53
N HIS A 392 0.03 15.69 23.10
CA HIS A 392 0.69 14.61 23.81
C HIS A 392 2.20 14.87 23.91
N PRO A 393 2.64 15.80 24.79
CA PRO A 393 4.05 16.17 24.95
C PRO A 393 4.95 14.97 25.34
N GLU A 394 4.38 13.94 25.95
CA GLU A 394 5.06 12.68 26.32
C GLU A 394 5.58 11.88 25.10
N PHE A 395 5.04 12.13 23.90
CA PHE A 395 5.49 11.50 22.66
C PHE A 395 6.67 12.23 22.02
N LYS A 396 7.07 13.41 22.53
CA LYS A 396 8.26 14.10 22.03
C LYS A 396 9.51 13.32 22.42
N LEU A 397 10.45 13.19 21.46
CA LEU A 397 11.77 12.67 21.80
C LEU A 397 12.37 13.48 22.94
N GLN A 398 12.80 12.78 24.00
CA GLN A 398 13.54 13.45 25.05
C GLN A 398 14.92 13.83 24.49
N GLU A 399 15.29 15.09 24.60
CA GLU A 399 16.65 15.53 24.33
C GLU A 399 17.58 14.72 25.24
N LYS A 400 18.36 13.81 24.69
CA LYS A 400 19.46 13.19 25.42
C LYS A 400 20.53 14.28 25.55
N ASN A 401 20.62 14.86 26.77
CA ASN A 401 21.73 15.73 27.20
C ASN A 401 23.08 15.03 26.99
#